data_0be0744681c52afa9766ec36d59ba09b
#
_entry.id   0be0744681c52afa9766ec36d59ba09b
#
_cell.length_a   1.000
_cell.length_b   1.000
_cell.length_c   1.000
_cell.angle_alpha   90.00
_cell.angle_beta   90.00
_cell.angle_gamma   90.00
#
_symmetry.space_group_name_H-M   'P 1'
#
loop_
_entity.id
_entity.type
_entity.pdbx_description
1 polymer ?
#
loop_
_entity_poly.entity_id
_entity_poly.type
_entity_poly.pdbx_seq_one_letter_code
_entity_poly.pdbx_strand_id
1 'polypeptide(L)'
;MKRFFLDYNERQIVHAAVRIDSRRQRKQSAFTRKASDAIAKAKDGLDVGDISPDVRSVIVEKIYQSIAYGQAWEYLGETFCNRGQFYQYRKQFCFLVADNMGLIDNRRRKQQGKGG
;
A
#
# COMPACT_ATOMS: atom_id res chain seq x y z
N MET A 1 2.61 -15.10 -13.58
CA MET A 1 1.38 -14.33 -13.40
C MET A 1 1.63 -13.15 -12.49
N LYS A 2 1.12 -12.01 -12.88
CA LYS A 2 1.36 -10.78 -12.13
C LYS A 2 0.29 -10.60 -11.04
N ARG A 3 0.66 -10.93 -9.81
CA ARG A 3 -0.19 -10.62 -8.67
C ARG A 3 0.05 -9.16 -8.27
N PHE A 4 -0.97 -8.52 -7.71
CA PHE A 4 -0.88 -7.15 -7.22
C PHE A 4 -0.48 -6.16 -8.30
N PHE A 5 -0.88 -6.45 -9.54
CA PHE A 5 -0.58 -5.56 -10.66
C PHE A 5 -1.53 -4.35 -10.67
N LEU A 6 -0.94 -3.17 -10.78
CA LEU A 6 -1.67 -1.92 -11.04
C LEU A 6 -1.09 -1.28 -12.29
N ASP A 7 -1.95 -0.73 -13.14
CA ASP A 7 -1.46 0.05 -14.28
C ASP A 7 -0.93 1.40 -13.79
N TYR A 8 -0.38 2.16 -14.71
CA TYR A 8 0.25 3.45 -14.37
C TYR A 8 -0.74 4.37 -13.67
N ASN A 9 -1.94 4.51 -14.21
CA ASN A 9 -2.93 5.45 -13.67
C ASN A 9 -3.40 5.05 -12.29
N GLU A 10 -3.63 3.75 -12.09
CA GLU A 10 -4.05 3.23 -10.78
C GLU A 10 -2.97 3.50 -9.73
N ARG A 11 -1.70 3.28 -10.08
CA ARG A 11 -0.59 3.56 -9.17
C ARG A 11 -0.54 5.05 -8.81
N GLN A 12 -0.74 5.92 -9.80
CA GLN A 12 -0.71 7.36 -9.55
C GLN A 12 -1.83 7.79 -8.60
N ILE A 13 -3.01 7.20 -8.74
CA ILE A 13 -4.12 7.49 -7.84
C ILE A 13 -3.79 7.05 -6.41
N VAL A 14 -3.25 5.85 -6.25
CA VAL A 14 -2.87 5.33 -4.93
C VAL A 14 -1.79 6.21 -4.29
N HIS A 15 -0.75 6.55 -5.05
CA HIS A 15 0.33 7.39 -4.54
C HIS A 15 -0.20 8.76 -4.12
N ALA A 16 -1.09 9.35 -4.92
CA ALA A 16 -1.70 10.62 -4.57
C ALA A 16 -2.55 10.50 -3.30
N ALA A 17 -3.32 9.43 -3.16
CA ALA A 17 -4.14 9.20 -1.98
C ALA A 17 -3.28 9.10 -0.71
N VAL A 18 -2.17 8.38 -0.78
CA VAL A 18 -1.25 8.24 0.37
C VAL A 18 -0.63 9.60 0.72
N ARG A 19 -0.22 10.37 -0.28
CA ARG A 19 0.35 11.70 -0.05
C ARG A 19 -0.67 12.63 0.61
N ILE A 20 -1.91 12.59 0.17
CA ILE A 20 -2.98 13.40 0.76
C ILE A 20 -3.23 12.97 2.21
N ASP A 21 -3.29 11.66 2.44
CA ASP A 21 -3.48 11.12 3.78
C ASP A 21 -2.37 11.59 4.74
N SER A 22 -1.14 11.63 4.26
CA SER A 22 0.02 12.01 5.09
C SER A 22 -0.03 13.47 5.54
N ARG A 23 -0.79 14.31 4.86
CA ARG A 23 -0.88 15.74 5.21
C ARG A 23 -1.81 16.01 6.39
N ARG A 24 -2.67 15.07 6.76
CA ARG A 24 -3.57 15.16 7.92
C ARG A 24 -4.34 16.48 7.98
N GLN A 25 -5.19 16.69 7.00
CA GLN A 25 -5.97 17.92 6.92
C GLN A 25 -7.04 17.97 8.01
N ARG A 26 -7.31 19.17 8.50
CA ARG A 26 -8.31 19.40 9.54
C ARG A 26 -9.70 18.94 9.13
N LYS A 27 -10.11 19.31 7.91
CA LYS A 27 -11.38 18.88 7.34
C LYS A 27 -11.09 17.91 6.22
N GLN A 28 -11.68 16.74 6.33
CA GLN A 28 -11.55 15.75 5.28
C GLN A 28 -12.78 15.76 4.40
N SER A 29 -12.57 15.79 3.09
CA SER A 29 -13.65 15.56 2.13
C SER A 29 -14.06 14.08 2.19
N ALA A 30 -15.18 13.76 1.54
CA ALA A 30 -15.60 12.37 1.43
C ALA A 30 -14.50 11.50 0.78
N PHE A 31 -13.81 12.07 -0.22
CA PHE A 31 -12.73 11.37 -0.90
C PHE A 31 -11.55 11.08 0.05
N THR A 32 -11.09 12.09 0.79
CA THR A 32 -9.93 11.90 1.67
C THR A 32 -10.24 10.94 2.81
N ARG A 33 -11.47 10.94 3.31
CA ARG A 33 -11.89 9.99 4.34
C ARG A 33 -11.88 8.56 3.80
N LYS A 34 -12.42 8.37 2.60
CA LYS A 34 -12.42 7.06 1.95
C LYS A 34 -11.00 6.56 1.71
N ALA A 35 -10.12 7.47 1.27
CA ALA A 35 -8.72 7.13 1.04
C ALA A 35 -8.05 6.71 2.35
N SER A 36 -8.25 7.46 3.42
CA SER A 36 -7.67 7.13 4.73
C SER A 36 -8.15 5.77 5.23
N ASP A 37 -9.43 5.48 5.08
CA ASP A 37 -9.98 4.18 5.47
C ASP A 37 -9.38 3.04 4.66
N ALA A 38 -9.23 3.25 3.35
CA ALA A 38 -8.64 2.25 2.46
C ALA A 38 -7.19 1.97 2.82
N ILE A 39 -6.45 3.01 3.17
CA ILE A 39 -5.04 2.90 3.58
C ILE A 39 -4.94 2.15 4.90
N ALA A 40 -5.78 2.49 5.88
CA ALA A 40 -5.79 1.81 7.17
C ALA A 40 -6.06 0.31 7.02
N LYS A 41 -7.04 -0.05 6.19
CA LYS A 41 -7.34 -1.45 5.92
C LYS A 41 -6.19 -2.16 5.22
N ALA A 42 -5.50 -1.47 4.31
CA ALA A 42 -4.35 -2.04 3.61
C ALA A 42 -3.20 -2.32 4.58
N LYS A 43 -2.96 -1.40 5.52
CA LYS A 43 -1.93 -1.61 6.56
C LYS A 43 -2.24 -2.86 7.39
N ASP A 44 -3.49 -3.04 7.76
CA ASP A 44 -3.90 -4.20 8.56
C ASP A 44 -3.86 -5.50 7.77
N GLY A 45 -4.16 -5.44 6.49
CA GLY A 45 -4.25 -6.62 5.64
C GLY A 45 -2.96 -7.02 4.94
N LEU A 46 -1.88 -6.26 5.10
CA LEU A 46 -0.63 -6.55 4.42
C LEU A 46 -0.01 -7.84 4.93
N ASP A 47 0.31 -8.74 4.01
CA ASP A 47 0.94 -10.01 4.33
C ASP A 47 2.45 -9.91 4.16
N VAL A 48 3.16 -9.92 5.26
CA VAL A 48 4.63 -9.88 5.27
C VAL A 48 5.22 -11.16 5.86
N GLY A 49 4.41 -12.22 5.95
CA GLY A 49 4.85 -13.50 6.49
C GLY A 49 4.72 -13.57 8.01
N ASP A 50 5.36 -14.59 8.55
CA ASP A 50 5.27 -14.87 9.98
C ASP A 50 6.41 -14.18 10.72
N ILE A 51 6.18 -12.93 11.08
CA ILE A 51 7.15 -12.11 11.79
C ILE A 51 6.50 -11.44 13.00
N SER A 52 7.33 -10.91 13.89
CA SER A 52 6.81 -10.27 15.10
C SER A 52 5.99 -9.03 14.74
N PRO A 53 4.98 -8.68 15.56
CA PRO A 53 4.20 -7.47 15.33
C PRO A 53 5.04 -6.19 15.28
N ASP A 54 6.11 -6.13 16.09
CA ASP A 54 6.98 -4.96 16.10
C ASP A 54 7.71 -4.78 14.77
N VAL A 55 8.24 -5.86 14.23
CA VAL A 55 8.92 -5.82 12.92
C VAL A 55 7.92 -5.50 11.82
N ARG A 56 6.74 -6.11 11.88
CA ARG A 56 5.67 -5.84 10.91
C ARG A 56 5.31 -4.35 10.89
N SER A 57 5.17 -3.75 12.08
CA SER A 57 4.86 -2.32 12.18
C SER A 57 5.90 -1.46 11.50
N VAL A 58 7.18 -1.81 11.66
CA VAL A 58 8.26 -1.06 11.02
C VAL A 58 8.14 -1.16 9.50
N ILE A 59 7.93 -2.37 8.99
CA ILE A 59 7.82 -2.58 7.53
C ILE A 59 6.66 -1.76 6.97
N VAL A 60 5.50 -1.84 7.61
CA VAL A 60 4.30 -1.11 7.17
C VAL A 60 4.54 0.39 7.16
N GLU A 61 5.15 0.93 8.22
CA GLU A 61 5.43 2.35 8.31
C GLU A 61 6.45 2.80 7.26
N LYS A 62 7.47 1.98 6.99
CA LYS A 62 8.47 2.33 5.97
C LYS A 62 7.88 2.30 4.57
N ILE A 63 6.96 1.38 4.30
CA ILE A 63 6.25 1.35 3.03
C ILE A 63 5.43 2.63 2.86
N TYR A 64 4.67 3.01 3.87
CA TYR A 64 3.88 4.24 3.86
C TYR A 64 4.78 5.45 3.62
N GLN A 65 5.88 5.55 4.36
CA GLN A 65 6.83 6.64 4.26
C GLN A 65 7.43 6.72 2.85
N SER A 66 7.78 5.57 2.28
CA SER A 66 8.34 5.50 0.94
C SER A 66 7.40 6.13 -0.09
N ILE A 67 6.11 5.83 -0.01
CA ILE A 67 5.13 6.35 -0.95
C ILE A 67 4.80 7.81 -0.65
N ALA A 68 4.56 8.13 0.61
CA ALA A 68 4.13 9.48 1.01
C ALA A 68 5.19 10.54 0.69
N TYR A 69 6.45 10.20 0.87
CA TYR A 69 7.56 11.15 0.73
C TYR A 69 8.49 10.86 -0.44
N GLY A 70 8.14 9.86 -1.25
CA GLY A 70 8.94 9.53 -2.43
C GLY A 70 10.34 9.03 -2.11
N GLN A 71 10.50 8.29 -1.02
CA GLN A 71 11.80 7.82 -0.57
C GLN A 71 12.09 6.40 -1.04
N ALA A 72 13.27 6.19 -1.63
CA ALA A 72 13.72 4.86 -2.01
C ALA A 72 14.14 4.07 -0.79
N TRP A 73 14.12 2.74 -0.93
CA TRP A 73 14.46 1.82 0.15
C TRP A 73 15.79 2.17 0.82
N GLU A 74 16.77 2.58 0.03
CA GLU A 74 18.12 2.89 0.52
C GLU A 74 18.15 4.02 1.55
N TYR A 75 17.12 4.86 1.57
CA TYR A 75 17.07 6.04 2.45
C TYR A 75 16.12 5.89 3.63
N LEU A 76 15.56 4.69 3.81
CA LEU A 76 14.53 4.48 4.85
C LEU A 76 15.08 3.99 6.18
N GLY A 77 16.38 3.69 6.26
CA GLY A 77 16.95 3.09 7.45
C GLY A 77 16.61 1.61 7.55
N GLU A 78 16.46 1.11 8.75
CA GLU A 78 16.20 -0.32 8.95
C GLU A 78 14.79 -0.69 8.52
N THR A 79 14.67 -1.63 7.58
CA THR A 79 13.38 -2.11 7.09
C THR A 79 13.15 -3.59 7.42
N PHE A 80 14.15 -4.28 7.96
CA PHE A 80 14.09 -5.71 8.31
C PHE A 80 13.79 -6.61 7.11
N CYS A 81 14.01 -6.12 5.91
CA CYS A 81 13.86 -6.90 4.68
C CYS A 81 14.77 -6.31 3.62
N ASN A 82 15.10 -7.13 2.61
CA ASN A 82 15.95 -6.65 1.53
C ASN A 82 15.13 -5.79 0.56
N ARG A 83 15.83 -5.15 -0.39
CA ARG A 83 15.22 -4.23 -1.34
C ARG A 83 14.11 -4.92 -2.15
N GLY A 84 14.36 -6.12 -2.64
CA GLY A 84 13.38 -6.83 -3.46
C GLY A 84 12.12 -7.15 -2.68
N GLN A 85 12.27 -7.66 -1.46
CA GLN A 85 11.13 -7.94 -0.59
C GLN A 85 10.34 -6.68 -0.27
N PHE A 86 11.06 -5.60 0.02
CA PHE A 86 10.42 -4.33 0.35
C PHE A 86 9.51 -3.86 -0.79
N TYR A 87 10.00 -3.89 -2.02
CA TYR A 87 9.19 -3.43 -3.15
C TYR A 87 8.05 -4.38 -3.49
N GLN A 88 8.18 -5.68 -3.19
CA GLN A 88 7.06 -6.61 -3.32
C GLN A 88 5.97 -6.28 -2.31
N TYR A 89 6.34 -6.01 -1.06
CA TYR A 89 5.38 -5.60 -0.04
C TYR A 89 4.73 -4.26 -0.38
N ARG A 90 5.51 -3.31 -0.88
CA ARG A 90 4.98 -2.01 -1.29
C ARG A 90 3.97 -2.18 -2.42
N LYS A 91 4.27 -3.05 -3.37
CA LYS A 91 3.36 -3.36 -4.48
C LYS A 91 2.05 -3.96 -3.99
N GLN A 92 2.14 -4.89 -3.06
CA GLN A 92 0.97 -5.48 -2.41
C GLN A 92 0.14 -4.41 -1.69
N PHE A 93 0.82 -3.55 -0.95
CA PHE A 93 0.15 -2.47 -0.21
C PHE A 93 -0.64 -1.57 -1.18
N CYS A 94 -0.01 -1.14 -2.26
CA CYS A 94 -0.68 -0.29 -3.24
C CYS A 94 -1.88 -0.98 -3.86
N PHE A 95 -1.77 -2.27 -4.14
CA PHE A 95 -2.88 -3.04 -4.68
C PHE A 95 -4.04 -3.10 -3.68
N LEU A 96 -3.75 -3.34 -2.42
CA LEU A 96 -4.78 -3.40 -1.37
C LEU A 96 -5.47 -2.04 -1.21
N VAL A 97 -4.72 -0.95 -1.26
CA VAL A 97 -5.32 0.38 -1.22
C VAL A 97 -6.25 0.58 -2.41
N ALA A 98 -5.78 0.23 -3.61
CA ALA A 98 -6.59 0.37 -4.82
C ALA A 98 -7.86 -0.47 -4.75
N ASP A 99 -7.74 -1.71 -4.28
CA ASP A 99 -8.90 -2.59 -4.13
C ASP A 99 -9.89 -2.02 -3.11
N ASN A 100 -9.39 -1.55 -1.97
CA ASN A 100 -10.24 -0.97 -0.93
C ASN A 100 -10.92 0.31 -1.40
N MET A 101 -10.32 1.03 -2.33
CA MET A 101 -10.90 2.24 -2.91
C MET A 101 -11.85 1.95 -4.08
N GLY A 102 -11.97 0.68 -4.47
CA GLY A 102 -12.84 0.29 -5.58
C GLY A 102 -12.25 0.53 -6.96
N LEU A 103 -10.94 0.66 -7.06
CA LEU A 103 -10.28 0.88 -8.35
C LEU A 103 -10.06 -0.40 -9.15
N ILE A 104 -10.15 -1.56 -8.50
CA ILE A 104 -9.92 -2.85 -9.12
C ILE A 104 -11.26 -3.46 -9.48
N ASP A 105 -11.45 -3.85 -10.74
CA ASP A 105 -12.71 -4.45 -11.16
C ASP A 105 -12.81 -5.92 -10.70
N ASN A 106 -14.02 -6.44 -10.73
CA ASN A 106 -14.30 -7.80 -10.25
C ASN A 106 -13.53 -8.87 -11.00
N ARG A 107 -13.30 -8.66 -12.30
CA ARG A 107 -12.58 -9.63 -13.13
C ARG A 107 -11.14 -9.77 -12.62
N ARG A 108 -10.47 -8.66 -12.37
CA ARG A 108 -9.09 -8.69 -11.91
C ARG A 108 -9.00 -9.25 -10.50
N ARG A 109 -9.98 -8.93 -9.66
CA ARG A 109 -10.04 -9.46 -8.29
C ARG A 109 -10.20 -10.97 -8.31
N LYS A 110 -11.02 -11.50 -9.18
CA LYS A 110 -11.20 -12.94 -9.34
C LYS A 110 -9.91 -13.62 -9.78
N GLN A 111 -9.18 -13.02 -10.71
CA GLN A 111 -7.90 -13.55 -11.16
C GLN A 111 -6.90 -13.61 -10.02
N GLN A 112 -6.88 -12.62 -9.17
CA GLN A 112 -6.02 -12.62 -8.00
C GLN A 112 -6.40 -13.74 -7.04
N GLY A 113 -7.68 -13.91 -6.80
CA GLY A 113 -8.18 -14.96 -5.92
C GLY A 113 -7.87 -16.35 -6.42
N LYS A 114 -7.96 -16.56 -7.72
CA LYS A 114 -7.68 -17.86 -8.32
C LYS A 114 -6.19 -18.15 -8.39
N GLY A 115 -5.37 -17.14 -8.38
CA GLY A 115 -3.93 -17.32 -8.41
C GLY A 115 -3.43 -18.10 -7.22
N GLY A 116 -4.31 -18.26 -6.25
CA GLY A 116 -4.01 -19.17 -5.17
C GLY A 116 -4.05 -20.58 -5.64
#